data_8a83586f7d4fdf57a4157393edfa1261
#
_entry.id   8a83586f7d4fdf57a4157393edfa1261
#
_cell.length_a   1.000
_cell.length_b   1.000
_cell.length_c   1.000
_cell.angle_alpha   90.00
_cell.angle_beta   90.00
_cell.angle_gamma   90.00
#
_symmetry.space_group_name_H-M   'P 1'
#
loop_
_entity.id
_entity.type
_entity.pdbx_description
1 polymer ?
#
loop_
_entity_poly.entity_id
_entity_poly.type
_entity_poly.pdbx_seq_one_letter_code
_entity_poly.pdbx_strand_id
1 'polypeptide(L)'
;MLVLIIGVVVLLNFRQKPSASVLNLTIWGTDEGRVFKDLTLPYTSGSSKSKVNYVQIDPSQYKTKLLAALAAGTGPDIFEIGNRDLEQWQNVLAPLPAVNAAQFNLISLENDYPSVVEQDFTTDGQIYALPFSVDTLAMIYNKDIFDSAGIAFPPKTWDDFQKDVSQLRILNPQGQITRAGAAIGGSGKSIANSSDIIFLLMMQNGTQMIASDGSTANFATGGASAGENPGLDAFNFYLQFANAASPYYTWNDSMGDAVSNFIQGKTAILFGYKSMLGEIKDKAPFLNMGVAAMPQPTGATIFVNYPKYLGLAVPRTGQVAQAWDFVLKLAATEDGESTYAADTGAPPALRSLIAANMGDPVLSIFASQALTARSWRETDAAQIDGIMDQAIQSVENGSADSTRAIQQAQAAVNAIQL
;
A
#
# COMPACT_ATOMS: atom_id res chain seq x y z
N MET A 1 81.41 22.08 -32.67
CA MET A 1 80.58 22.58 -31.58
C MET A 1 79.11 22.32 -31.98
N LEU A 2 78.59 21.19 -31.49
CA LEU A 2 77.21 20.69 -31.84
C LEU A 2 76.32 21.17 -30.72
N VAL A 3 75.30 21.99 -31.03
CA VAL A 3 74.32 22.43 -30.09
C VAL A 3 73.08 21.52 -30.22
N LEU A 4 72.80 20.73 -29.18
CA LEU A 4 71.63 19.89 -29.04
C LEU A 4 70.48 20.73 -28.51
N ILE A 5 69.41 20.90 -29.32
CA ILE A 5 68.16 21.49 -28.89
C ILE A 5 67.26 20.39 -28.38
N ILE A 6 67.02 20.35 -27.05
CA ILE A 6 66.04 19.43 -26.44
C ILE A 6 64.67 20.15 -26.48
N GLY A 7 63.80 19.65 -27.33
CA GLY A 7 62.39 20.08 -27.37
C GLY A 7 61.59 19.35 -26.30
N VAL A 8 61.09 20.09 -25.30
CA VAL A 8 60.15 19.59 -24.31
C VAL A 8 58.74 19.57 -24.94
N VAL A 9 58.24 18.37 -25.23
CA VAL A 9 56.83 18.19 -25.64
C VAL A 9 56.00 18.11 -24.38
N VAL A 10 55.26 19.21 -24.07
CA VAL A 10 54.24 19.20 -22.99
C VAL A 10 52.98 18.56 -23.56
N LEU A 11 52.74 17.29 -23.22
CA LEU A 11 51.47 16.62 -23.45
C LEU A 11 50.44 17.19 -22.50
N LEU A 12 49.63 18.14 -22.97
CA LEU A 12 48.41 18.58 -22.32
C LEU A 12 47.37 17.44 -22.42
N ASN A 13 47.31 16.66 -21.36
CA ASN A 13 46.20 15.75 -21.16
C ASN A 13 44.91 16.57 -20.95
N PHE A 14 44.20 16.85 -22.03
CA PHE A 14 42.80 17.26 -21.95
C PHE A 14 42.01 16.07 -21.41
N ARG A 15 41.80 16.03 -20.10
CA ARG A 15 40.72 15.23 -19.52
C ARG A 15 39.42 15.80 -20.14
N GLN A 16 38.94 15.17 -21.17
CA GLN A 16 37.55 15.35 -21.58
C GLN A 16 36.70 15.06 -20.34
N LYS A 17 36.01 16.08 -19.82
CA LYS A 17 34.90 15.84 -18.90
C LYS A 17 33.99 14.85 -19.59
N PRO A 18 33.59 13.75 -18.95
CA PRO A 18 32.63 12.84 -19.56
C PRO A 18 31.43 13.67 -19.99
N SER A 19 31.13 13.68 -21.26
CA SER A 19 29.89 14.26 -21.80
C SER A 19 28.76 13.62 -21.00
N ALA A 20 27.98 14.43 -20.29
CA ALA A 20 26.81 13.93 -19.59
C ALA A 20 25.97 13.17 -20.63
N SER A 21 25.86 11.87 -20.48
CA SER A 21 25.07 11.04 -21.36
C SER A 21 23.63 11.55 -21.30
N VAL A 22 23.07 11.86 -22.48
CA VAL A 22 21.67 12.27 -22.57
C VAL A 22 20.81 11.13 -22.04
N LEU A 23 20.18 11.34 -20.90
CA LEU A 23 19.28 10.37 -20.30
C LEU A 23 17.99 10.31 -21.16
N ASN A 24 17.60 9.12 -21.56
CA ASN A 24 16.34 8.88 -22.27
C ASN A 24 15.65 7.69 -21.61
N LEU A 25 14.66 7.97 -20.76
CA LEU A 25 13.95 6.98 -19.95
C LEU A 25 12.46 7.01 -20.22
N THR A 26 11.85 5.84 -20.20
CA THR A 26 10.40 5.67 -20.22
C THR A 26 9.95 5.10 -18.87
N ILE A 27 8.96 5.76 -18.25
CA ILE A 27 8.36 5.36 -16.99
C ILE A 27 6.91 4.97 -17.26
N TRP A 28 6.48 3.82 -16.77
CA TRP A 28 5.07 3.42 -16.78
C TRP A 28 4.50 3.43 -15.37
N GLY A 29 3.32 4.05 -15.22
CA GLY A 29 2.62 4.12 -13.96
C GLY A 29 1.13 4.33 -14.12
N THR A 30 0.46 4.42 -13.00
CA THR A 30 -1.00 4.59 -12.91
C THR A 30 -1.43 6.00 -12.52
N ASP A 31 -0.51 6.79 -11.97
CA ASP A 31 -0.75 8.18 -11.59
C ASP A 31 -1.05 9.09 -12.78
N GLU A 32 -1.69 10.22 -12.52
CA GLU A 32 -1.92 11.23 -13.55
C GLU A 32 -0.61 11.76 -14.14
N GLY A 33 -0.56 11.89 -15.45
CA GLY A 33 0.64 12.32 -16.17
C GLY A 33 1.20 13.69 -15.73
N ARG A 34 0.37 14.58 -15.14
CA ARG A 34 0.83 15.84 -14.57
C ARG A 34 1.80 15.67 -13.40
N VAL A 35 1.57 14.68 -12.53
CA VAL A 35 2.42 14.38 -11.36
C VAL A 35 3.85 14.08 -11.82
N PHE A 36 4.00 13.18 -12.77
CA PHE A 36 5.33 12.83 -13.29
C PHE A 36 5.96 13.93 -14.14
N LYS A 37 5.16 14.81 -14.76
CA LYS A 37 5.68 16.00 -15.44
C LYS A 37 6.37 16.92 -14.44
N ASP A 38 5.74 17.21 -13.30
CA ASP A 38 6.28 18.12 -12.29
C ASP A 38 7.48 17.49 -11.57
N LEU A 39 7.43 16.19 -11.23
CA LEU A 39 8.55 15.42 -10.68
C LEU A 39 9.78 15.42 -11.60
N THR A 40 9.60 15.34 -12.91
CA THR A 40 10.71 15.20 -13.87
C THR A 40 11.20 16.54 -14.41
N LEU A 41 10.47 17.64 -14.19
CA LEU A 41 10.80 18.97 -14.68
C LEU A 41 12.22 19.44 -14.32
N PRO A 42 12.75 19.25 -13.09
CA PRO A 42 14.12 19.62 -12.75
C PRO A 42 15.20 18.95 -13.60
N TYR A 43 14.91 17.76 -14.12
CA TYR A 43 15.85 16.91 -14.85
C TYR A 43 15.73 17.08 -16.37
N THR A 44 14.60 17.58 -16.85
CA THR A 44 14.28 17.70 -18.30
C THR A 44 14.33 19.13 -18.80
N SER A 45 14.40 20.13 -17.90
CA SER A 45 14.44 21.55 -18.23
C SER A 45 15.86 22.11 -18.36
N GLY A 46 16.02 23.24 -19.01
CA GLY A 46 17.27 23.98 -19.12
C GLY A 46 18.28 23.36 -20.10
N SER A 47 19.55 23.32 -19.70
CA SER A 47 20.64 22.75 -20.51
C SER A 47 20.69 21.21 -20.46
N SER A 48 19.88 20.59 -19.62
CA SER A 48 19.73 19.12 -19.57
C SER A 48 19.06 18.66 -20.87
N LYS A 49 19.72 17.73 -21.58
CA LYS A 49 19.15 17.07 -22.76
C LYS A 49 18.43 15.78 -22.40
N SER A 50 18.21 15.54 -21.11
CA SER A 50 17.52 14.34 -20.65
C SER A 50 16.06 14.36 -21.13
N LYS A 51 15.57 13.22 -21.58
CA LYS A 51 14.18 12.99 -21.95
C LYS A 51 13.61 11.94 -21.03
N VAL A 52 12.56 12.29 -20.33
CA VAL A 52 11.77 11.34 -19.51
C VAL A 52 10.36 11.32 -20.09
N ASN A 53 9.94 10.15 -20.54
CA ASN A 53 8.62 9.93 -21.07
C ASN A 53 7.81 9.12 -20.07
N TYR A 54 6.77 9.72 -19.50
CA TYR A 54 5.82 9.02 -18.64
C TYR A 54 4.63 8.54 -19.46
N VAL A 55 4.26 7.29 -19.27
CA VAL A 55 3.10 6.66 -19.90
C VAL A 55 2.13 6.26 -18.78
N GLN A 56 1.04 7.03 -18.68
CA GLN A 56 -0.07 6.69 -17.80
C GLN A 56 -0.84 5.50 -18.38
N ILE A 57 -1.09 4.49 -17.56
CA ILE A 57 -1.88 3.32 -17.92
C ILE A 57 -3.02 3.17 -16.93
N ASP A 58 -4.21 2.89 -17.45
CA ASP A 58 -5.37 2.58 -16.61
C ASP A 58 -5.06 1.42 -15.64
N PRO A 59 -5.32 1.56 -14.32
CA PRO A 59 -4.99 0.54 -13.32
C PRO A 59 -5.55 -0.85 -13.67
N SER A 60 -6.75 -0.91 -14.26
CA SER A 60 -7.38 -2.17 -14.66
C SER A 60 -6.65 -2.92 -15.78
N GLN A 61 -5.83 -2.22 -16.57
CA GLN A 61 -5.06 -2.77 -17.69
C GLN A 61 -3.56 -2.84 -17.42
N TYR A 62 -3.11 -2.24 -16.31
CA TYR A 62 -1.69 -1.99 -16.05
C TYR A 62 -0.87 -3.29 -16.07
N LYS A 63 -1.23 -4.26 -15.23
CA LYS A 63 -0.54 -5.56 -15.12
C LYS A 63 -0.45 -6.28 -16.46
N THR A 64 -1.57 -6.38 -17.18
CA THR A 64 -1.63 -7.09 -18.47
C THR A 64 -0.75 -6.43 -19.54
N LYS A 65 -0.80 -5.09 -19.65
CA LYS A 65 0.01 -4.35 -20.62
C LYS A 65 1.49 -4.43 -20.27
N LEU A 66 1.85 -4.30 -18.98
CA LEU A 66 3.22 -4.36 -18.51
C LEU A 66 3.84 -5.74 -18.80
N LEU A 67 3.15 -6.82 -18.44
CA LEU A 67 3.60 -8.19 -18.73
C LEU A 67 3.82 -8.42 -20.23
N ALA A 68 2.89 -7.99 -21.07
CA ALA A 68 3.01 -8.13 -22.52
C ALA A 68 4.21 -7.36 -23.09
N ALA A 69 4.43 -6.12 -22.61
CA ALA A 69 5.54 -5.29 -23.06
C ALA A 69 6.90 -5.83 -22.60
N LEU A 70 7.02 -6.30 -21.35
CA LEU A 70 8.24 -6.91 -20.83
C LEU A 70 8.57 -8.19 -21.60
N ALA A 71 7.58 -9.04 -21.85
CA ALA A 71 7.76 -10.27 -22.65
C ALA A 71 8.19 -9.98 -24.11
N ALA A 72 7.70 -8.88 -24.69
CA ALA A 72 8.07 -8.45 -26.04
C ALA A 72 9.42 -7.69 -26.09
N GLY A 73 10.06 -7.40 -24.96
CA GLY A 73 11.28 -6.59 -24.90
C GLY A 73 11.06 -5.10 -25.23
N THR A 74 9.83 -4.63 -25.16
CA THR A 74 9.42 -3.23 -25.41
C THR A 74 8.90 -2.53 -24.13
N GLY A 75 9.21 -3.10 -22.99
CA GLY A 75 8.83 -2.56 -21.68
C GLY A 75 9.53 -1.24 -21.35
N PRO A 76 9.05 -0.54 -20.29
CA PRO A 76 9.66 0.71 -19.82
C PRO A 76 11.02 0.48 -19.14
N ASP A 77 11.76 1.58 -18.89
CA ASP A 77 12.99 1.57 -18.10
C ASP A 77 12.70 1.59 -16.59
N ILE A 78 11.55 2.13 -16.19
CA ILE A 78 11.07 2.21 -14.81
C ILE A 78 9.56 1.94 -14.82
N PHE A 79 9.06 1.22 -13.81
CA PHE A 79 7.63 0.97 -13.67
C PHE A 79 7.22 0.82 -12.21
N GLU A 80 5.94 1.01 -11.93
CA GLU A 80 5.37 0.87 -10.59
C GLU A 80 5.04 -0.58 -10.28
N ILE A 81 5.34 -1.00 -9.05
CA ILE A 81 4.86 -2.27 -8.47
C ILE A 81 4.17 -2.01 -7.14
N GLY A 82 3.15 -2.80 -6.84
CA GLY A 82 2.50 -2.77 -5.51
C GLY A 82 3.43 -3.28 -4.41
N ASN A 83 3.23 -2.79 -3.21
CA ASN A 83 4.02 -3.19 -2.05
C ASN A 83 3.92 -4.71 -1.73
N ARG A 84 2.87 -5.38 -2.20
CA ARG A 84 2.64 -6.82 -2.01
C ARG A 84 3.09 -7.68 -3.21
N ASP A 85 3.62 -7.04 -4.28
CA ASP A 85 3.82 -7.70 -5.57
C ASP A 85 5.28 -8.07 -5.88
N LEU A 86 6.23 -7.84 -4.97
CA LEU A 86 7.66 -8.07 -5.25
C LEU A 86 7.94 -9.49 -5.75
N GLU A 87 7.38 -10.51 -5.12
CA GLU A 87 7.63 -11.91 -5.51
C GLU A 87 7.19 -12.20 -6.94
N GLN A 88 6.05 -11.63 -7.35
CA GLN A 88 5.56 -11.78 -8.72
C GLN A 88 6.51 -11.20 -9.76
N TRP A 89 7.15 -10.06 -9.43
CA TRP A 89 7.97 -9.30 -10.37
C TRP A 89 9.47 -9.59 -10.25
N GLN A 90 9.95 -10.20 -9.16
CA GLN A 90 11.37 -10.36 -8.83
C GLN A 90 12.21 -10.92 -9.98
N ASN A 91 11.68 -11.88 -10.74
CA ASN A 91 12.41 -12.53 -11.83
C ASN A 91 12.72 -11.58 -13.01
N VAL A 92 11.99 -10.51 -13.17
CA VAL A 92 12.19 -9.51 -14.24
C VAL A 92 12.81 -8.21 -13.74
N LEU A 93 12.92 -8.02 -12.42
CA LEU A 93 13.48 -6.83 -11.80
C LEU A 93 14.99 -6.90 -11.64
N ALA A 94 15.67 -5.79 -11.83
CA ALA A 94 17.04 -5.57 -11.44
C ALA A 94 17.09 -4.93 -10.04
N PRO A 95 17.80 -5.53 -9.07
CA PRO A 95 18.02 -4.87 -7.80
C PRO A 95 18.91 -3.63 -7.97
N LEU A 96 18.92 -2.78 -6.94
CA LEU A 96 19.80 -1.60 -6.88
C LEU A 96 21.26 -2.02 -7.12
N PRO A 97 21.91 -1.52 -8.20
CA PRO A 97 23.27 -1.96 -8.53
C PRO A 97 24.33 -1.46 -7.55
N ALA A 98 25.41 -2.21 -7.40
CA ALA A 98 26.54 -1.84 -6.53
C ALA A 98 27.15 -0.46 -6.87
N VAL A 99 27.07 -0.02 -8.12
CA VAL A 99 27.56 1.31 -8.52
C VAL A 99 26.74 2.44 -7.90
N ASN A 100 25.46 2.22 -7.59
CA ASN A 100 24.58 3.15 -6.91
C ASN A 100 24.62 3.02 -5.37
N ALA A 101 25.18 1.93 -4.84
CA ALA A 101 25.19 1.64 -3.41
C ALA A 101 25.98 2.65 -2.55
N ALA A 102 26.86 3.43 -3.17
CA ALA A 102 27.54 4.54 -2.50
C ALA A 102 26.61 5.73 -2.21
N GLN A 103 25.52 5.88 -2.97
CA GLN A 103 24.52 6.94 -2.81
C GLN A 103 23.38 6.48 -1.89
N PHE A 104 22.97 5.22 -2.03
CA PHE A 104 21.85 4.63 -1.27
C PHE A 104 22.06 3.12 -1.12
N ASN A 105 21.79 2.58 0.06
CA ASN A 105 21.95 1.16 0.38
C ASN A 105 20.94 0.72 1.45
N LEU A 106 20.98 -0.53 1.92
CA LEU A 106 20.06 -1.03 2.94
C LEU A 106 20.07 -0.20 4.23
N ILE A 107 21.23 0.25 4.69
CA ILE A 107 21.31 1.09 5.89
C ILE A 107 20.59 2.42 5.68
N SER A 108 20.71 3.00 4.46
CA SER A 108 19.93 4.19 4.09
C SER A 108 18.42 3.90 4.10
N LEU A 109 18.01 2.77 3.51
CA LEU A 109 16.61 2.36 3.48
C LEU A 109 16.03 2.20 4.90
N GLU A 110 16.72 1.48 5.77
CA GLU A 110 16.33 1.26 7.18
C GLU A 110 16.20 2.57 7.97
N ASN A 111 17.12 3.51 7.74
CA ASN A 111 17.13 4.79 8.44
C ASN A 111 16.07 5.76 7.91
N ASP A 112 15.91 5.83 6.59
CA ASP A 112 15.15 6.88 5.94
C ASP A 112 13.67 6.50 5.78
N TYR A 113 13.33 5.21 5.72
CA TYR A 113 11.97 4.72 5.48
C TYR A 113 11.38 3.94 6.66
N PRO A 114 10.03 3.85 6.79
CA PRO A 114 9.39 2.86 7.67
C PRO A 114 9.85 1.43 7.35
N SER A 115 9.94 0.59 8.36
CA SER A 115 10.43 -0.80 8.22
C SER A 115 9.63 -1.65 7.24
N VAL A 116 8.36 -1.29 6.99
CA VAL A 116 7.52 -1.98 6.02
C VAL A 116 8.05 -1.83 4.59
N VAL A 117 8.75 -0.73 4.26
CA VAL A 117 9.35 -0.54 2.92
C VAL A 117 10.49 -1.53 2.69
N GLU A 118 11.32 -1.77 3.70
CA GLU A 118 12.32 -2.82 3.66
C GLU A 118 11.66 -4.19 3.53
N GLN A 119 10.66 -4.48 4.35
CA GLN A 119 9.91 -5.75 4.31
C GLN A 119 9.36 -6.04 2.91
N ASP A 120 8.78 -5.04 2.25
CA ASP A 120 8.03 -5.21 1.00
C ASP A 120 8.93 -5.19 -0.24
N PHE A 121 9.99 -4.39 -0.22
CA PHE A 121 10.81 -4.14 -1.41
C PHE A 121 12.25 -4.65 -1.34
N THR A 122 12.56 -5.50 -0.33
CA THR A 122 13.86 -6.17 -0.28
C THR A 122 13.73 -7.69 -0.23
N THR A 123 14.67 -8.37 -0.83
CA THR A 123 14.88 -9.82 -0.67
C THR A 123 16.36 -10.13 -0.86
N ASP A 124 16.88 -11.11 -0.12
CA ASP A 124 18.31 -11.51 -0.15
C ASP A 124 19.28 -10.33 0.07
N GLY A 125 18.88 -9.35 0.89
CA GLY A 125 19.68 -8.17 1.17
C GLY A 125 19.78 -7.18 0.01
N GLN A 126 18.90 -7.27 -1.00
CA GLN A 126 18.89 -6.41 -2.18
C GLN A 126 17.59 -5.58 -2.23
N ILE A 127 17.68 -4.33 -2.68
CA ILE A 127 16.57 -3.39 -2.84
C ILE A 127 16.05 -3.48 -4.27
N TYR A 128 14.75 -3.66 -4.46
CA TYR A 128 14.10 -3.83 -5.76
C TYR A 128 13.17 -2.69 -6.18
N ALA A 129 12.68 -1.90 -5.20
CA ALA A 129 11.84 -0.73 -5.48
C ALA A 129 11.98 0.32 -4.38
N LEU A 130 11.60 1.56 -4.68
CA LEU A 130 11.47 2.65 -3.70
C LEU A 130 10.14 3.38 -3.91
N PRO A 131 9.39 3.66 -2.83
CA PRO A 131 8.11 4.36 -2.90
C PRO A 131 8.28 5.88 -2.77
N PHE A 132 7.28 6.66 -3.27
CA PHE A 132 7.10 8.08 -2.92
C PHE A 132 6.22 8.28 -1.68
N SER A 133 5.37 7.31 -1.41
CA SER A 133 4.39 7.42 -0.34
C SER A 133 4.16 6.05 0.29
N VAL A 134 3.74 6.06 1.56
CA VAL A 134 3.22 4.87 2.26
C VAL A 134 1.85 5.23 2.80
N ASP A 135 0.80 4.91 2.03
CA ASP A 135 -0.58 5.07 2.49
C ASP A 135 -0.96 3.91 3.41
N THR A 136 -1.81 4.17 4.38
CA THR A 136 -2.23 3.16 5.37
C THR A 136 -3.74 3.15 5.51
N LEU A 137 -4.29 1.98 5.85
CA LEU A 137 -5.70 1.86 6.16
C LEU A 137 -6.04 2.71 7.40
N ALA A 138 -7.12 3.51 7.31
CA ALA A 138 -7.61 4.34 8.40
C ALA A 138 -9.13 4.27 8.50
N MET A 139 -9.68 4.71 9.61
CA MET A 139 -11.11 4.82 9.84
C MET A 139 -11.58 6.20 9.36
N ILE A 140 -12.53 6.22 8.42
CA ILE A 140 -13.21 7.41 7.91
C ILE A 140 -14.62 7.39 8.49
N TYR A 141 -15.04 8.46 9.15
CA TYR A 141 -16.32 8.47 9.87
C TYR A 141 -17.13 9.74 9.60
N ASN A 142 -18.45 9.63 9.69
CA ASN A 142 -19.38 10.74 9.56
C ASN A 142 -19.60 11.38 10.93
N LYS A 143 -19.07 12.61 11.13
CA LYS A 143 -19.14 13.35 12.39
C LYS A 143 -20.57 13.65 12.81
N ASP A 144 -21.46 14.00 11.87
CA ASP A 144 -22.84 14.33 12.20
C ASP A 144 -23.60 13.11 12.74
N ILE A 145 -23.26 11.90 12.26
CA ILE A 145 -23.82 10.66 12.78
C ILE A 145 -23.27 10.36 14.19
N PHE A 146 -21.97 10.56 14.41
CA PHE A 146 -21.34 10.41 15.73
C PHE A 146 -21.93 11.38 16.75
N ASP A 147 -22.04 12.66 16.37
CA ASP A 147 -22.62 13.69 17.23
C ASP A 147 -24.08 13.38 17.58
N SER A 148 -24.90 12.95 16.61
CA SER A 148 -26.30 12.57 16.86
C SER A 148 -26.44 11.32 17.72
N ALA A 149 -25.45 10.44 17.73
CA ALA A 149 -25.38 9.27 18.61
C ALA A 149 -24.76 9.58 19.98
N GLY A 150 -24.26 10.79 20.22
CA GLY A 150 -23.60 11.18 21.47
C GLY A 150 -22.22 10.58 21.64
N ILE A 151 -21.55 10.16 20.56
CA ILE A 151 -20.19 9.61 20.59
C ILE A 151 -19.21 10.75 20.29
N ALA A 152 -18.49 11.19 21.34
CA ALA A 152 -17.63 12.36 21.27
C ALA A 152 -16.30 12.12 20.51
N PHE A 153 -15.80 10.89 20.51
CA PHE A 153 -14.52 10.53 19.90
C PHE A 153 -14.64 9.18 19.18
N PRO A 154 -13.93 9.02 18.04
CA PRO A 154 -13.85 7.74 17.37
C PRO A 154 -13.17 6.66 18.23
N PRO A 155 -13.58 5.38 18.11
CA PRO A 155 -13.05 4.28 18.90
C PRO A 155 -11.56 4.06 18.64
N LYS A 156 -10.79 3.82 19.71
CA LYS A 156 -9.36 3.51 19.62
C LYS A 156 -9.06 2.02 19.72
N THR A 157 -10.02 1.26 20.26
CA THR A 157 -9.91 -0.20 20.40
C THR A 157 -11.03 -0.89 19.64
N TRP A 158 -10.82 -2.16 19.29
CA TRP A 158 -11.86 -2.97 18.67
C TRP A 158 -13.05 -3.23 19.61
N ASP A 159 -12.82 -3.27 20.93
CA ASP A 159 -13.90 -3.40 21.91
C ASP A 159 -14.79 -2.14 21.96
N ASP A 160 -14.19 -0.94 21.87
CA ASP A 160 -14.95 0.31 21.77
C ASP A 160 -15.66 0.39 20.42
N PHE A 161 -15.00 -0.03 19.34
CA PHE A 161 -15.60 -0.09 18.00
C PHE A 161 -16.87 -0.95 17.98
N GLN A 162 -16.87 -2.14 18.59
CA GLN A 162 -18.06 -3.00 18.69
C GLN A 162 -19.22 -2.29 19.39
N LYS A 163 -18.95 -1.57 20.48
CA LYS A 163 -19.96 -0.79 21.21
C LYS A 163 -20.53 0.33 20.34
N ASP A 164 -19.64 1.10 19.70
CA ASP A 164 -20.03 2.25 18.89
C ASP A 164 -20.82 1.82 17.65
N VAL A 165 -20.40 0.73 16.96
CA VAL A 165 -21.13 0.16 15.83
C VAL A 165 -22.57 -0.16 16.19
N SER A 166 -22.80 -0.79 17.35
CA SER A 166 -24.13 -1.13 17.85
C SER A 166 -24.99 0.11 18.15
N GLN A 167 -24.37 1.21 18.59
CA GLN A 167 -25.05 2.48 18.88
C GLN A 167 -25.28 3.30 17.59
N LEU A 168 -24.38 3.25 16.64
CA LEU A 168 -24.43 4.02 15.39
C LEU A 168 -25.44 3.43 14.38
N ARG A 169 -25.65 2.11 14.39
CA ARG A 169 -26.57 1.46 13.46
C ARG A 169 -28.02 1.79 13.80
N ILE A 170 -28.87 1.78 12.77
CA ILE A 170 -30.33 1.85 12.91
C ILE A 170 -30.95 0.64 12.21
N LEU A 171 -31.78 -0.07 12.95
CA LEU A 171 -32.60 -1.17 12.44
C LEU A 171 -34.08 -0.73 12.35
N ASN A 172 -34.79 -1.21 11.33
CA ASN A 172 -36.23 -1.08 11.29
C ASN A 172 -36.93 -2.13 12.20
N PRO A 173 -38.24 -2.07 12.40
CA PRO A 173 -38.95 -3.03 13.25
C PRO A 173 -38.83 -4.51 12.79
N GLN A 174 -38.43 -4.75 11.54
CA GLN A 174 -38.18 -6.08 10.99
C GLN A 174 -36.72 -6.54 11.17
N GLY A 175 -35.90 -5.76 11.85
CA GLY A 175 -34.49 -6.07 12.09
C GLY A 175 -33.54 -5.79 10.90
N GLN A 176 -34.02 -5.13 9.86
CA GLN A 176 -33.20 -4.79 8.70
C GLN A 176 -32.41 -3.51 8.96
N ILE A 177 -31.17 -3.46 8.50
CA ILE A 177 -30.30 -2.29 8.63
C ILE A 177 -30.81 -1.17 7.71
N THR A 178 -31.19 -0.03 8.28
CA THR A 178 -31.53 1.21 7.57
C THR A 178 -30.37 2.21 7.55
N ARG A 179 -29.50 2.13 8.57
CA ARG A 179 -28.19 2.78 8.60
C ARG A 179 -27.18 1.83 9.24
N ALA A 180 -26.07 1.58 8.56
CA ALA A 180 -24.99 0.78 9.10
C ALA A 180 -24.14 1.59 10.11
N GLY A 181 -23.69 0.95 11.18
CA GLY A 181 -22.70 1.53 12.08
C GLY A 181 -21.32 1.59 11.40
N ALA A 182 -20.97 0.56 10.65
CA ALA A 182 -19.74 0.50 9.87
C ALA A 182 -19.89 -0.42 8.66
N ALA A 183 -19.11 -0.16 7.60
CA ALA A 183 -18.93 -1.09 6.49
C ALA A 183 -17.78 -2.05 6.84
N ILE A 184 -18.13 -3.20 7.41
CA ILE A 184 -17.22 -4.26 7.83
C ILE A 184 -17.98 -5.61 7.87
N GLY A 185 -17.30 -6.69 7.53
CA GLY A 185 -17.87 -8.05 7.55
C GLY A 185 -18.22 -8.58 6.16
N GLY A 186 -18.49 -7.72 5.18
CA GLY A 186 -18.79 -8.10 3.79
C GLY A 186 -17.53 -8.40 2.96
N SER A 187 -17.73 -8.97 1.77
CA SER A 187 -16.65 -9.27 0.83
C SER A 187 -16.27 -8.07 -0.04
N GLY A 188 -15.24 -8.20 -0.88
CA GLY A 188 -14.83 -7.21 -1.88
C GLY A 188 -15.92 -6.82 -2.87
N LYS A 189 -17.02 -7.57 -2.92
CA LYS A 189 -18.23 -7.24 -3.68
C LYS A 189 -18.91 -5.96 -3.16
N SER A 190 -18.81 -5.69 -1.87
CA SER A 190 -19.41 -4.53 -1.22
C SER A 190 -18.39 -3.62 -0.51
N ILE A 191 -17.27 -4.16 -0.08
CA ILE A 191 -16.19 -3.48 0.65
C ILE A 191 -14.87 -3.71 -0.09
N ALA A 192 -14.43 -2.78 -0.91
CA ALA A 192 -13.26 -2.92 -1.78
C ALA A 192 -11.95 -3.30 -1.04
N ASN A 193 -11.84 -2.95 0.25
CA ASN A 193 -10.66 -3.24 1.09
C ASN A 193 -10.95 -4.35 2.12
N SER A 194 -11.88 -5.27 1.86
CA SER A 194 -12.27 -6.34 2.78
C SER A 194 -11.08 -7.22 3.20
N SER A 195 -10.26 -7.66 2.25
CA SER A 195 -9.05 -8.45 2.50
C SER A 195 -8.01 -7.68 3.31
N ASP A 196 -7.78 -6.40 3.02
CA ASP A 196 -6.85 -5.55 3.75
C ASP A 196 -7.25 -5.43 5.24
N ILE A 197 -8.56 -5.30 5.53
CA ILE A 197 -9.09 -5.25 6.90
C ILE A 197 -8.86 -6.61 7.60
N ILE A 198 -9.12 -7.72 6.93
CA ILE A 198 -8.90 -9.06 7.50
C ILE A 198 -7.41 -9.31 7.78
N PHE A 199 -6.53 -8.97 6.85
CA PHE A 199 -5.09 -9.13 7.05
C PHE A 199 -4.58 -8.26 8.19
N LEU A 200 -5.08 -7.02 8.31
CA LEU A 200 -4.80 -6.19 9.47
C LEU A 200 -5.22 -6.88 10.78
N LEU A 201 -6.47 -7.34 10.87
CA LEU A 201 -6.99 -8.02 12.05
C LEU A 201 -6.18 -9.29 12.40
N MET A 202 -5.79 -10.07 11.41
CA MET A 202 -4.94 -11.25 11.60
C MET A 202 -3.59 -10.86 12.21
N MET A 203 -2.91 -9.87 11.62
CA MET A 203 -1.60 -9.43 12.11
C MET A 203 -1.67 -8.74 13.48
N GLN A 204 -2.73 -7.98 13.76
CA GLN A 204 -2.99 -7.40 15.09
C GLN A 204 -3.25 -8.48 16.14
N ASN A 205 -3.82 -9.60 15.74
CA ASN A 205 -4.07 -10.76 16.63
C ASN A 205 -2.88 -11.71 16.73
N GLY A 206 -1.73 -11.38 16.12
CA GLY A 206 -0.50 -12.17 16.20
C GLY A 206 -0.47 -13.40 15.28
N THR A 207 -1.29 -13.42 14.24
CA THR A 207 -1.28 -14.49 13.24
C THR A 207 0.06 -14.52 12.49
N GLN A 208 0.64 -15.70 12.38
CA GLN A 208 1.75 -15.96 11.49
C GLN A 208 1.22 -16.14 10.07
N MET A 209 1.26 -15.08 9.27
CA MET A 209 0.73 -15.08 7.90
C MET A 209 1.44 -16.09 7.00
N ILE A 210 2.75 -16.24 7.20
CA ILE A 210 3.64 -17.18 6.47
C ILE A 210 4.30 -18.11 7.49
N ALA A 211 4.54 -19.35 7.11
CA ALA A 211 5.31 -20.31 7.89
C ALA A 211 6.73 -19.79 8.16
N SER A 212 7.33 -20.23 9.27
CA SER A 212 8.64 -19.72 9.72
C SER A 212 9.79 -19.99 8.75
N ASP A 213 9.64 -20.95 7.84
CA ASP A 213 10.58 -21.25 6.77
C ASP A 213 10.35 -20.37 5.49
N GLY A 214 9.31 -19.54 5.51
CA GLY A 214 8.96 -18.65 4.41
C GLY A 214 8.28 -19.33 3.21
N SER A 215 7.96 -20.62 3.30
CA SER A 215 7.57 -21.42 2.13
C SER A 215 6.08 -21.38 1.79
N THR A 216 5.21 -21.21 2.79
CA THR A 216 3.76 -21.35 2.63
C THR A 216 2.97 -20.37 3.49
N ALA A 217 1.77 -20.01 3.04
CA ALA A 217 0.81 -19.30 3.89
C ALA A 217 0.38 -20.19 5.07
N ASN A 218 0.25 -19.57 6.25
CA ASN A 218 0.00 -20.26 7.52
C ASN A 218 -1.12 -19.60 8.35
N PHE A 219 -1.86 -18.69 7.79
CA PHE A 219 -2.82 -17.84 8.50
C PHE A 219 -4.04 -18.60 9.08
N ALA A 220 -4.36 -19.78 8.56
CA ALA A 220 -5.48 -20.58 9.07
C ALA A 220 -5.09 -21.59 10.16
N THR A 221 -3.78 -21.81 10.38
CA THR A 221 -3.27 -22.84 11.30
C THR A 221 -2.17 -22.34 12.24
N GLY A 222 -1.62 -21.15 11.98
CA GLY A 222 -0.45 -20.61 12.65
C GLY A 222 -0.77 -19.81 13.90
N GLY A 223 -0.81 -20.47 15.06
CA GLY A 223 -0.74 -19.84 16.36
C GLY A 223 0.64 -20.03 17.01
N ALA A 224 1.01 -19.15 17.93
CA ALA A 224 2.27 -19.25 18.67
C ALA A 224 2.28 -20.46 19.64
N SER A 225 1.11 -20.91 20.08
CA SER A 225 0.91 -22.03 21.00
C SER A 225 0.00 -23.09 20.39
N ALA A 226 0.19 -24.34 20.80
CA ALA A 226 -0.64 -25.44 20.35
C ALA A 226 -2.11 -25.23 20.77
N GLY A 227 -3.01 -25.25 19.80
CA GLY A 227 -4.45 -25.06 19.99
C GLY A 227 -4.94 -23.60 19.82
N GLU A 228 -4.05 -22.64 19.65
CA GLU A 228 -4.42 -21.27 19.26
C GLU A 228 -4.58 -21.18 17.73
N ASN A 229 -5.59 -20.43 17.31
CA ASN A 229 -5.79 -20.10 15.89
C ASN A 229 -6.15 -18.61 15.73
N PRO A 230 -5.17 -17.72 15.91
CA PRO A 230 -5.41 -16.28 15.88
C PRO A 230 -5.95 -15.79 14.53
N GLY A 231 -5.64 -16.48 13.43
CA GLY A 231 -6.18 -16.15 12.12
C GLY A 231 -7.67 -16.47 11.99
N LEU A 232 -8.11 -17.63 12.49
CA LEU A 232 -9.53 -17.97 12.55
C LEU A 232 -10.28 -17.02 13.49
N ASP A 233 -9.69 -16.67 14.63
CA ASP A 233 -10.30 -15.72 15.58
C ASP A 233 -10.49 -14.34 14.93
N ALA A 234 -9.49 -13.83 14.22
CA ALA A 234 -9.57 -12.58 13.46
C ALA A 234 -10.61 -12.65 12.34
N PHE A 235 -10.68 -13.77 11.62
CA PHE A 235 -11.69 -13.99 10.58
C PHE A 235 -13.10 -14.04 11.17
N ASN A 236 -13.31 -14.73 12.28
CA ASN A 236 -14.58 -14.75 13.01
C ASN A 236 -14.95 -13.36 13.54
N PHE A 237 -13.96 -12.60 14.03
CA PHE A 237 -14.18 -11.22 14.45
C PHE A 237 -14.66 -10.35 13.29
N TYR A 238 -14.09 -10.50 12.09
CA TYR A 238 -14.56 -9.80 10.91
C TYR A 238 -16.00 -10.21 10.52
N LEU A 239 -16.26 -11.49 10.44
CA LEU A 239 -17.54 -12.05 9.99
C LEU A 239 -18.72 -11.76 10.93
N GLN A 240 -18.48 -11.52 12.23
CA GLN A 240 -19.57 -11.24 13.18
C GLN A 240 -20.39 -10.01 12.79
N PHE A 241 -19.78 -9.06 12.06
CA PHE A 241 -20.44 -7.83 11.62
C PHE A 241 -21.41 -8.05 10.46
N ALA A 242 -21.28 -9.16 9.73
CA ALA A 242 -22.21 -9.59 8.68
C ALA A 242 -23.21 -10.64 9.16
N ASN A 243 -23.02 -11.21 10.35
CA ASN A 243 -23.93 -12.23 10.90
C ASN A 243 -25.15 -11.58 11.57
N ALA A 244 -26.35 -11.79 11.00
CA ALA A 244 -27.59 -11.22 11.52
C ALA A 244 -27.95 -11.67 12.96
N ALA A 245 -27.42 -12.79 13.45
CA ALA A 245 -27.58 -13.25 14.82
C ALA A 245 -26.61 -12.56 15.81
N SER A 246 -25.60 -11.86 15.33
CA SER A 246 -24.62 -11.16 16.15
C SER A 246 -25.20 -9.86 16.71
N PRO A 247 -24.90 -9.51 17.99
CA PRO A 247 -25.24 -8.18 18.53
C PRO A 247 -24.54 -7.04 17.79
N TYR A 248 -23.48 -7.35 17.06
CA TYR A 248 -22.66 -6.39 16.28
C TYR A 248 -23.01 -6.36 14.80
N TYR A 249 -24.04 -7.10 14.35
CA TYR A 249 -24.47 -7.10 12.95
C TYR A 249 -24.71 -5.69 12.43
N THR A 250 -24.03 -5.31 11.35
CA THR A 250 -24.08 -3.93 10.83
C THR A 250 -23.97 -3.81 9.31
N TRP A 251 -23.52 -4.87 8.64
CA TRP A 251 -23.28 -4.88 7.21
C TRP A 251 -23.54 -6.26 6.59
N ASN A 252 -23.77 -6.30 5.30
CA ASN A 252 -23.67 -7.49 4.45
C ASN A 252 -23.60 -7.06 2.98
N ASP A 253 -23.20 -7.97 2.09
CA ASP A 253 -23.01 -7.70 0.67
C ASP A 253 -24.26 -7.20 -0.07
N SER A 254 -25.47 -7.47 0.43
CA SER A 254 -26.70 -6.98 -0.17
C SER A 254 -26.90 -5.46 -0.03
N MET A 255 -26.13 -4.80 0.83
CA MET A 255 -26.17 -3.34 1.01
C MET A 255 -25.51 -2.59 -0.15
N GLY A 256 -24.73 -3.28 -0.98
CA GLY A 256 -24.01 -2.69 -2.12
C GLY A 256 -22.74 -1.95 -1.71
N ASP A 257 -22.27 -1.04 -2.55
CA ASP A 257 -20.98 -0.37 -2.41
C ASP A 257 -20.88 0.49 -1.14
N ALA A 258 -19.84 0.24 -0.34
CA ALA A 258 -19.64 0.87 0.97
C ALA A 258 -19.39 2.39 0.86
N VAL A 259 -18.61 2.83 -0.14
CA VAL A 259 -18.32 4.26 -0.36
C VAL A 259 -19.60 5.01 -0.73
N SER A 260 -20.40 4.44 -1.62
CA SER A 260 -21.69 5.02 -2.01
C SER A 260 -22.66 5.14 -0.82
N ASN A 261 -22.71 4.13 0.05
CA ASN A 261 -23.54 4.19 1.26
C ASN A 261 -23.02 5.24 2.25
N PHE A 262 -21.71 5.38 2.40
CA PHE A 262 -21.11 6.40 3.27
C PHE A 262 -21.41 7.82 2.77
N ILE A 263 -21.23 8.08 1.48
CA ILE A 263 -21.56 9.36 0.82
C ILE A 263 -23.04 9.73 1.02
N GLN A 264 -23.94 8.75 1.01
CA GLN A 264 -25.37 8.95 1.22
C GLN A 264 -25.78 9.07 2.70
N GLY A 265 -24.83 9.01 3.66
CA GLY A 265 -25.10 9.03 5.09
C GLY A 265 -25.79 7.75 5.61
N LYS A 266 -25.76 6.67 4.83
CA LYS A 266 -26.32 5.36 5.21
C LYS A 266 -25.34 4.46 5.97
N THR A 267 -24.10 4.92 6.14
CA THR A 267 -23.04 4.22 6.89
C THR A 267 -22.28 5.25 7.72
N ALA A 268 -22.05 4.96 8.99
CA ALA A 268 -21.37 5.89 9.89
C ALA A 268 -19.83 5.80 9.79
N ILE A 269 -19.29 4.60 9.56
CA ILE A 269 -17.85 4.32 9.49
C ILE A 269 -17.53 3.55 8.20
N LEU A 270 -16.46 3.99 7.54
CA LEU A 270 -15.83 3.34 6.40
C LEU A 270 -14.35 3.15 6.71
N PHE A 271 -13.74 2.06 6.27
CA PHE A 271 -12.29 1.87 6.31
C PHE A 271 -11.70 2.09 4.93
N GLY A 272 -10.64 2.89 4.86
CA GLY A 272 -10.04 3.24 3.57
C GLY A 272 -8.71 3.96 3.70
N TYR A 273 -8.15 4.28 2.56
CA TYR A 273 -6.86 4.92 2.39
C TYR A 273 -7.02 6.43 2.17
N LYS A 274 -5.93 7.18 2.33
CA LYS A 274 -5.92 8.62 2.08
C LYS A 274 -6.39 8.95 0.66
N SER A 275 -6.03 8.12 -0.30
CA SER A 275 -6.43 8.23 -1.71
C SER A 275 -7.96 8.27 -1.91
N MET A 276 -8.75 7.63 -1.05
CA MET A 276 -10.23 7.64 -1.13
C MET A 276 -10.85 8.97 -0.70
N LEU A 277 -10.17 9.78 0.10
CA LEU A 277 -10.75 11.01 0.64
C LEU A 277 -11.07 12.05 -0.45
N GLY A 278 -10.27 12.08 -1.51
CA GLY A 278 -10.51 12.95 -2.68
C GLY A 278 -11.84 12.60 -3.35
N GLU A 279 -12.04 11.35 -3.69
CA GLU A 279 -13.27 10.84 -4.32
C GLU A 279 -14.51 11.13 -3.45
N ILE A 280 -14.42 10.86 -2.14
CA ILE A 280 -15.54 11.13 -1.22
C ILE A 280 -15.87 12.62 -1.20
N LYS A 281 -14.85 13.47 -1.11
CA LYS A 281 -15.01 14.94 -1.07
C LYS A 281 -15.61 15.48 -2.37
N ASP A 282 -15.17 14.96 -3.51
CA ASP A 282 -15.68 15.39 -4.84
C ASP A 282 -17.15 15.01 -5.02
N LYS A 283 -17.54 13.81 -4.58
CA LYS A 283 -18.92 13.32 -4.68
C LYS A 283 -19.85 13.88 -3.58
N ALA A 284 -19.30 14.23 -2.42
CA ALA A 284 -20.07 14.74 -1.27
C ALA A 284 -19.32 15.90 -0.56
N PRO A 285 -19.20 17.08 -1.19
CA PRO A 285 -18.38 18.19 -0.69
C PRO A 285 -18.87 18.76 0.65
N PHE A 286 -20.12 18.51 1.04
CA PHE A 286 -20.72 18.96 2.31
C PHE A 286 -20.75 17.90 3.38
N LEU A 287 -20.23 16.69 3.12
CA LEU A 287 -20.17 15.62 4.09
C LEU A 287 -19.16 15.98 5.20
N ASN A 288 -19.63 16.07 6.44
CA ASN A 288 -18.81 16.35 7.60
C ASN A 288 -18.08 15.07 8.04
N MET A 289 -17.01 14.72 7.30
CA MET A 289 -16.23 13.53 7.60
C MET A 289 -15.05 13.82 8.52
N GLY A 290 -14.66 12.83 9.30
CA GLY A 290 -13.43 12.77 10.07
C GLY A 290 -12.60 11.57 9.68
N VAL A 291 -11.32 11.62 10.03
CA VAL A 291 -10.39 10.50 9.89
C VAL A 291 -9.84 10.16 11.28
N ALA A 292 -9.64 8.90 11.56
CA ALA A 292 -9.01 8.42 12.78
C ALA A 292 -8.13 7.20 12.48
N ALA A 293 -7.16 6.95 13.34
CA ALA A 293 -6.32 5.76 13.24
C ALA A 293 -7.17 4.48 13.35
N MET A 294 -6.66 3.40 12.79
CA MET A 294 -7.30 2.09 12.92
C MET A 294 -7.37 1.67 14.38
N PRO A 295 -8.50 1.11 14.83
CA PRO A 295 -8.60 0.55 16.17
C PRO A 295 -7.53 -0.52 16.38
N GLN A 296 -7.05 -0.64 17.61
CA GLN A 296 -6.08 -1.66 18.00
C GLN A 296 -6.72 -2.64 19.01
N PRO A 297 -6.18 -3.83 19.22
CA PRO A 297 -6.61 -4.71 20.31
C PRO A 297 -6.48 -4.01 21.65
N THR A 298 -7.44 -4.24 22.56
CA THR A 298 -7.40 -3.68 23.90
C THR A 298 -6.15 -4.13 24.66
N GLY A 299 -5.39 -3.17 25.18
CA GLY A 299 -4.14 -3.45 25.89
C GLY A 299 -2.93 -3.73 24.98
N ALA A 300 -3.05 -3.53 23.67
CA ALA A 300 -1.94 -3.69 22.75
C ALA A 300 -0.76 -2.77 23.13
N THR A 301 0.42 -3.37 23.26
CA THR A 301 1.69 -2.65 23.48
C THR A 301 2.44 -2.39 22.18
N ILE A 302 2.12 -3.13 21.14
CA ILE A 302 2.65 -2.98 19.78
C ILE A 302 1.45 -2.70 18.87
N PHE A 303 1.51 -1.58 18.16
CA PHE A 303 0.49 -1.23 17.17
C PHE A 303 0.88 -1.82 15.82
N VAL A 304 -0.13 -2.30 15.10
CA VAL A 304 0.02 -2.80 13.74
C VAL A 304 -1.00 -2.10 12.85
N ASN A 305 -0.51 -1.56 11.73
CA ASN A 305 -1.32 -0.92 10.70
C ASN A 305 -1.05 -1.56 9.35
N TYR A 306 -1.98 -1.44 8.40
CA TYR A 306 -1.88 -2.09 7.10
C TYR A 306 -1.59 -1.06 6.01
N PRO A 307 -0.53 -1.25 5.19
CA PRO A 307 -0.14 -0.30 4.17
C PRO A 307 -0.68 -0.69 2.80
N LYS A 308 -0.80 0.31 1.91
CA LYS A 308 -1.03 0.12 0.48
C LYS A 308 -0.32 1.23 -0.29
N TYR A 309 0.68 0.88 -1.08
CA TYR A 309 1.49 1.84 -1.80
C TYR A 309 2.19 1.22 -3.00
N LEU A 310 2.73 2.08 -3.87
CA LEU A 310 3.48 1.70 -5.05
C LEU A 310 4.95 2.06 -4.87
N GLY A 311 5.83 1.25 -5.47
CA GLY A 311 7.26 1.55 -5.56
C GLY A 311 7.72 1.59 -7.00
N LEU A 312 8.66 2.48 -7.31
CA LEU A 312 9.35 2.52 -8.60
C LEU A 312 10.38 1.40 -8.66
N ALA A 313 10.24 0.53 -9.64
CA ALA A 313 11.09 -0.62 -9.89
C ALA A 313 11.75 -0.52 -11.28
N VAL A 314 12.90 -1.18 -11.44
CA VAL A 314 13.70 -1.17 -12.66
C VAL A 314 13.77 -2.58 -13.23
N PRO A 315 13.42 -2.82 -14.51
CA PRO A 315 13.57 -4.13 -15.14
C PRO A 315 15.05 -4.48 -15.34
N ARG A 316 15.35 -5.78 -15.47
CA ARG A 316 16.73 -6.28 -15.74
C ARG A 316 17.27 -5.87 -17.12
N THR A 317 16.42 -5.37 -17.98
CA THR A 317 16.76 -4.95 -19.34
C THR A 317 16.93 -3.44 -19.42
N GLY A 318 17.75 -2.95 -20.36
CA GLY A 318 17.92 -1.53 -20.59
C GLY A 318 19.02 -0.87 -19.74
N GLN A 319 18.84 0.38 -19.39
CA GLN A 319 19.83 1.25 -18.74
C GLN A 319 19.73 1.16 -17.21
N VAL A 320 19.92 -0.04 -16.63
CA VAL A 320 19.64 -0.34 -15.21
C VAL A 320 20.26 0.68 -14.25
N ALA A 321 21.56 0.96 -14.38
CA ALA A 321 22.24 1.87 -13.45
C ALA A 321 21.74 3.32 -13.55
N GLN A 322 21.41 3.78 -14.77
CA GLN A 322 20.86 5.12 -15.01
C GLN A 322 19.40 5.22 -14.54
N ALA A 323 18.61 4.17 -14.74
CA ALA A 323 17.24 4.10 -14.27
C ALA A 323 17.21 4.14 -12.72
N TRP A 324 18.06 3.38 -12.06
CA TRP A 324 18.19 3.43 -10.61
C TRP A 324 18.71 4.79 -10.09
N ASP A 325 19.70 5.39 -10.76
CA ASP A 325 20.13 6.76 -10.42
C ASP A 325 18.97 7.76 -10.50
N PHE A 326 18.07 7.55 -11.45
CA PHE A 326 16.88 8.38 -11.60
C PHE A 326 15.82 8.08 -10.52
N VAL A 327 15.55 6.81 -10.21
CA VAL A 327 14.65 6.41 -9.11
C VAL A 327 15.12 7.02 -7.78
N LEU A 328 16.44 6.94 -7.48
CA LEU A 328 17.00 7.54 -6.27
C LEU A 328 16.77 9.05 -6.19
N LYS A 329 16.94 9.77 -7.31
CA LYS A 329 16.68 11.21 -7.37
C LYS A 329 15.22 11.58 -7.16
N LEU A 330 14.31 10.72 -7.55
CA LEU A 330 12.88 10.95 -7.40
C LEU A 330 12.39 10.52 -6.00
N ALA A 331 12.62 9.28 -5.63
CA ALA A 331 11.99 8.66 -4.48
C ALA A 331 12.85 8.71 -3.19
N ALA A 332 14.19 8.85 -3.28
CA ALA A 332 15.05 8.89 -2.11
C ALA A 332 15.49 10.33 -1.74
N THR A 333 14.70 11.34 -2.10
CA THR A 333 14.98 12.75 -1.77
C THR A 333 13.73 13.43 -1.24
N GLU A 334 13.90 14.33 -0.27
CA GLU A 334 12.79 15.14 0.26
C GLU A 334 12.12 16.00 -0.83
N ASP A 335 12.89 16.53 -1.78
CA ASP A 335 12.36 17.34 -2.88
C ASP A 335 11.43 16.53 -3.78
N GLY A 336 11.82 15.30 -4.13
CA GLY A 336 11.03 14.42 -4.98
C GLY A 336 9.72 13.99 -4.30
N GLU A 337 9.80 13.49 -3.05
CA GLU A 337 8.60 13.09 -2.31
C GLU A 337 7.69 14.28 -1.97
N SER A 338 8.26 15.46 -1.63
CA SER A 338 7.47 16.67 -1.36
C SER A 338 6.73 17.14 -2.61
N THR A 339 7.35 17.05 -3.79
CA THR A 339 6.68 17.35 -5.07
C THR A 339 5.54 16.35 -5.32
N TYR A 340 5.80 15.07 -5.15
CA TYR A 340 4.76 14.03 -5.28
C TYR A 340 3.59 14.27 -4.30
N ALA A 341 3.90 14.51 -3.02
CA ALA A 341 2.89 14.76 -1.99
C ALA A 341 2.07 16.03 -2.27
N ALA A 342 2.69 17.10 -2.79
CA ALA A 342 2.01 18.33 -3.16
C ALA A 342 0.99 18.12 -4.29
N ASP A 343 1.31 17.26 -5.25
CA ASP A 343 0.46 16.99 -6.41
C ASP A 343 -0.66 15.99 -6.12
N THR A 344 -0.39 15.00 -5.26
CA THR A 344 -1.31 13.88 -5.00
C THR A 344 -2.03 14.00 -3.65
N GLY A 345 -1.46 14.73 -2.71
CA GLY A 345 -1.89 14.74 -1.30
C GLY A 345 -1.58 13.43 -0.57
N ALA A 346 -0.73 12.55 -1.14
CA ALA A 346 -0.37 11.27 -0.54
C ALA A 346 0.50 11.44 0.70
N PRO A 347 0.42 10.53 1.69
CA PRO A 347 1.32 10.53 2.84
C PRO A 347 2.75 10.21 2.38
N PRO A 348 3.78 10.94 2.82
CA PRO A 348 5.15 10.70 2.41
C PRO A 348 5.68 9.36 2.93
N ALA A 349 6.70 8.81 2.24
CA ALA A 349 7.38 7.60 2.67
C ALA A 349 8.60 7.90 3.55
N LEU A 350 9.33 8.98 3.32
CA LEU A 350 10.51 9.34 4.11
C LEU A 350 10.15 9.73 5.54
N ARG A 351 10.86 9.17 6.52
CA ARG A 351 10.67 9.45 7.96
C ARG A 351 10.80 10.93 8.30
N SER A 352 11.70 11.65 7.64
CA SER A 352 11.88 13.09 7.83
C SER A 352 10.61 13.87 7.43
N LEU A 353 9.99 13.51 6.31
CA LEU A 353 8.76 14.13 5.85
C LEU A 353 7.54 13.68 6.66
N ILE A 354 7.51 12.42 7.12
CA ILE A 354 6.49 11.96 8.08
C ILE A 354 6.54 12.85 9.33
N ALA A 355 7.73 13.07 9.89
CA ALA A 355 7.90 13.92 11.08
C ALA A 355 7.49 15.38 10.81
N ALA A 356 7.80 15.91 9.62
CA ALA A 356 7.43 17.29 9.24
C ALA A 356 5.92 17.48 9.08
N ASN A 357 5.17 16.44 8.73
CA ASN A 357 3.72 16.49 8.50
C ASN A 357 2.86 16.15 9.73
N MET A 358 3.45 15.96 10.89
CA MET A 358 2.70 15.64 12.13
C MET A 358 1.73 16.75 12.59
N GLY A 359 1.85 17.97 12.06
CA GLY A 359 0.93 19.08 12.31
C GLY A 359 -0.36 19.06 11.49
N ASP A 360 -0.43 18.29 10.40
CA ASP A 360 -1.64 18.16 9.59
C ASP A 360 -2.62 17.18 10.26
N PRO A 361 -3.86 17.56 10.55
CA PRO A 361 -4.79 16.73 11.34
C PRO A 361 -5.29 15.48 10.60
N VAL A 362 -5.15 15.41 9.29
CA VAL A 362 -5.57 14.26 8.47
C VAL A 362 -4.34 13.47 8.02
N LEU A 363 -3.37 14.14 7.41
CA LEU A 363 -2.19 13.48 6.86
C LEU A 363 -1.35 12.79 7.94
N SER A 364 -1.25 13.40 9.13
CA SER A 364 -0.51 12.83 10.26
C SER A 364 -1.03 11.46 10.70
N ILE A 365 -2.34 11.18 10.54
CA ILE A 365 -2.92 9.88 10.89
C ILE A 365 -2.34 8.80 9.99
N PHE A 366 -2.43 8.98 8.67
CA PHE A 366 -1.91 8.02 7.70
C PHE A 366 -0.38 7.88 7.80
N ALA A 367 0.32 9.02 7.86
CA ALA A 367 1.78 9.04 7.91
C ALA A 367 2.35 8.41 9.20
N SER A 368 1.74 8.68 10.36
CA SER A 368 2.19 8.07 11.63
C SER A 368 1.95 6.56 11.66
N GLN A 369 0.85 6.09 11.09
CA GLN A 369 0.55 4.66 10.98
C GLN A 369 1.57 3.91 10.12
N ALA A 370 2.18 4.57 9.12
CA ALA A 370 3.23 3.98 8.29
C ALA A 370 4.43 3.51 9.13
N LEU A 371 4.74 4.19 10.25
CA LEU A 371 5.85 3.82 11.13
C LEU A 371 5.67 2.46 11.83
N THR A 372 4.44 1.97 11.94
CA THR A 372 4.07 0.69 12.54
C THR A 372 3.34 -0.22 11.55
N ALA A 373 3.37 0.15 10.28
CA ALA A 373 2.74 -0.65 9.24
C ALA A 373 3.47 -1.97 9.04
N ARG A 374 2.70 -3.00 8.71
CA ARG A 374 3.16 -4.34 8.37
C ARG A 374 2.32 -4.89 7.24
N SER A 375 2.95 -5.61 6.36
CA SER A 375 2.34 -6.41 5.31
C SER A 375 2.81 -7.86 5.43
N TRP A 376 2.54 -8.67 4.44
CA TRP A 376 3.09 -10.00 4.33
C TRP A 376 3.42 -10.31 2.87
N ARG A 377 4.32 -11.24 2.62
CA ARG A 377 4.75 -11.61 1.27
C ARG A 377 3.66 -12.38 0.55
N GLU A 378 3.38 -11.98 -0.67
CA GLU A 378 2.35 -12.55 -1.54
C GLU A 378 2.90 -12.77 -2.94
N THR A 379 2.56 -13.90 -3.54
CA THR A 379 2.96 -14.20 -4.92
C THR A 379 2.10 -13.50 -5.96
N ASP A 380 0.82 -13.29 -5.64
CA ASP A 380 -0.14 -12.55 -6.47
C ASP A 380 -1.22 -11.94 -5.57
N ALA A 381 -1.02 -10.68 -5.19
CA ALA A 381 -1.92 -9.97 -4.29
C ALA A 381 -3.38 -9.98 -4.77
N ALA A 382 -3.63 -9.78 -6.05
CA ALA A 382 -4.99 -9.73 -6.58
C ALA A 382 -5.69 -11.11 -6.54
N GLN A 383 -4.96 -12.20 -6.78
CA GLN A 383 -5.53 -13.54 -6.64
C GLN A 383 -5.82 -13.87 -5.17
N ILE A 384 -4.92 -13.47 -4.26
CA ILE A 384 -5.09 -13.70 -2.82
C ILE A 384 -6.28 -12.91 -2.28
N ASP A 385 -6.47 -11.66 -2.70
CA ASP A 385 -7.66 -10.86 -2.37
C ASP A 385 -8.95 -11.57 -2.85
N GLY A 386 -8.95 -12.09 -4.08
CA GLY A 386 -10.07 -12.86 -4.62
C GLY A 386 -10.36 -14.16 -3.86
N ILE A 387 -9.33 -14.87 -3.38
CA ILE A 387 -9.48 -16.07 -2.55
C ILE A 387 -10.10 -15.70 -1.18
N MET A 388 -9.65 -14.60 -0.57
CA MET A 388 -10.21 -14.15 0.71
C MET A 388 -11.67 -13.73 0.55
N ASP A 389 -12.00 -13.02 -0.52
CA ASP A 389 -13.39 -12.66 -0.84
C ASP A 389 -14.29 -13.88 -1.01
N GLN A 390 -13.82 -14.93 -1.67
CA GLN A 390 -14.55 -16.19 -1.79
C GLN A 390 -14.77 -16.85 -0.42
N ALA A 391 -13.78 -16.78 0.47
CA ALA A 391 -13.91 -17.32 1.82
C ALA A 391 -15.00 -16.56 2.61
N ILE A 392 -15.03 -15.23 2.55
CA ILE A 392 -16.08 -14.41 3.19
C ILE A 392 -17.45 -14.81 2.62
N GLN A 393 -17.60 -14.78 1.30
CA GLN A 393 -18.86 -15.10 0.62
C GLN A 393 -19.37 -16.51 0.94
N SER A 394 -18.45 -17.50 1.10
CA SER A 394 -18.83 -18.87 1.42
C SER A 394 -19.47 -19.00 2.81
N VAL A 395 -19.04 -18.18 3.76
CA VAL A 395 -19.64 -18.10 5.09
C VAL A 395 -20.95 -17.32 5.07
N GLU A 396 -20.99 -16.17 4.39
CA GLU A 396 -22.21 -15.35 4.30
C GLU A 396 -23.37 -16.09 3.66
N ASN A 397 -23.11 -16.89 2.63
CA ASN A 397 -24.15 -17.70 1.95
C ASN A 397 -24.41 -19.08 2.59
N GLY A 398 -23.69 -19.42 3.67
CA GLY A 398 -23.86 -20.66 4.41
C GLY A 398 -23.30 -21.92 3.72
N SER A 399 -22.49 -21.79 2.66
CA SER A 399 -21.88 -22.94 1.97
C SER A 399 -20.67 -23.54 2.72
N ALA A 400 -20.07 -22.77 3.62
CA ALA A 400 -19.03 -23.23 4.55
C ALA A 400 -19.18 -22.57 5.92
N ASP A 401 -18.70 -23.24 6.97
CA ASP A 401 -18.39 -22.57 8.23
C ASP A 401 -17.05 -21.79 8.12
N SER A 402 -16.78 -20.91 9.06
CA SER A 402 -15.58 -20.05 9.04
C SER A 402 -14.28 -20.85 9.10
N THR A 403 -14.26 -21.97 9.85
CA THR A 403 -13.06 -22.82 9.95
C THR A 403 -12.73 -23.44 8.60
N ARG A 404 -13.72 -24.01 7.95
CA ARG A 404 -13.56 -24.60 6.62
C ARG A 404 -13.20 -23.54 5.56
N ALA A 405 -13.85 -22.38 5.59
CA ALA A 405 -13.62 -21.30 4.66
C ALA A 405 -12.16 -20.79 4.71
N ILE A 406 -11.64 -20.50 5.91
CA ILE A 406 -10.28 -20.00 6.07
C ILE A 406 -9.21 -21.06 5.73
N GLN A 407 -9.46 -22.34 6.04
CA GLN A 407 -8.57 -23.45 5.67
C GLN A 407 -8.52 -23.67 4.16
N GLN A 408 -9.67 -23.56 3.48
CA GLN A 408 -9.73 -23.62 2.02
C GLN A 408 -9.02 -22.43 1.38
N ALA A 409 -9.18 -21.23 1.96
CA ALA A 409 -8.47 -20.04 1.50
C ALA A 409 -6.94 -20.23 1.63
N GLN A 410 -6.44 -20.69 2.77
CA GLN A 410 -5.01 -20.97 2.94
C GLN A 410 -4.50 -22.01 1.93
N ALA A 411 -5.25 -23.10 1.73
CA ALA A 411 -4.88 -24.13 0.77
C ALA A 411 -4.84 -23.58 -0.68
N ALA A 412 -5.80 -22.72 -1.05
CA ALA A 412 -5.82 -22.06 -2.35
C ALA A 412 -4.65 -21.09 -2.54
N VAL A 413 -4.30 -20.30 -1.50
CA VAL A 413 -3.11 -19.42 -1.52
C VAL A 413 -1.85 -20.26 -1.70
N ASN A 414 -1.71 -21.36 -0.97
CA ASN A 414 -0.55 -22.24 -1.10
C ASN A 414 -0.46 -22.90 -2.49
N ALA A 415 -1.59 -23.10 -3.17
CA ALA A 415 -1.59 -23.65 -4.54
C ALA A 415 -1.10 -22.66 -5.61
N ILE A 416 -1.17 -21.34 -5.36
CA ILE A 416 -0.61 -20.32 -6.28
C ILE A 416 0.84 -19.95 -5.93
N GLN A 417 1.33 -20.33 -4.76
CA GLN A 417 2.72 -20.12 -4.33
C GLN A 417 3.69 -21.18 -4.85
N LEU A 418 3.21 -22.26 -5.40
CA LEU A 418 3.99 -23.35 -6.00
C LEU A 418 4.20 -23.11 -7.51
#